data_5208cec1eee68a44dd8f77d39fd6e914
#
_entry.id   5208cec1eee68a44dd8f77d39fd6e914
#
_cell.length_a   1.000
_cell.length_b   1.000
_cell.length_c   1.000
_cell.angle_alpha   90.00
_cell.angle_beta   90.00
_cell.angle_gamma   90.00
#
_symmetry.space_group_name_H-M   'P 1'
#
loop_
_entity.id
_entity.type
_entity.pdbx_description
1 polymer ?
#
loop_
_entity_poly.entity_id
_entity_poly.type
_entity_poly.pdbx_seq_one_letter_code
_entity_poly.pdbx_strand_id
1 'polypeptide(L)'
;MKRFTFITTFFLSSSLFSEIEILDRVAVIVDDGLIMESQIKRELADIISRYDQQNIPKPDISVLREQVIESLIIEELQLQLAVRYGIKISDEELNATISRIAANNNYALEEFISFVEEDSGSYVDFREDVRKQILIQRVQRGRVGAEIDITEKEFAAFLETNESLRELEPDLLIRQILVQNEDKAQEIYEKVQSGASFESLAINESTNTYKKNNSLMEWKKAMDMPNLFATAINRQPVGFVSQPLKSGAGYHILKIEDKKGAFVEYEDQWLARHILLTPSTIRDNDATKKELEEIRQKIIEGQDFAELANIHSEDPGSAKSGGELGWYGKGVFAEEFEKVMIEIEPDTISDIFETQFGFHFLEVIDTRNYDMTRDLIKDQAYQILYDRKFDEELENTLRAIRAEAFVEFKELD
;
A
#
# COMPACT_ATOMS: atom_id res chain seq x y z
N MET A 1 -108.25 2.39 -4.61
CA MET A 1 -107.38 3.53 -4.17
C MET A 1 -105.98 2.99 -3.92
N LYS A 2 -105.11 3.20 -4.89
CA LYS A 2 -103.63 2.79 -4.77
C LYS A 2 -102.85 4.06 -4.47
N ARG A 3 -102.16 4.06 -3.31
CA ARG A 3 -101.22 5.13 -2.93
C ARG A 3 -99.87 4.83 -3.54
N PHE A 4 -99.41 5.80 -4.38
CA PHE A 4 -98.06 5.84 -4.89
C PHE A 4 -97.18 6.60 -3.92
N THR A 5 -96.13 5.94 -3.38
CA THR A 5 -95.11 6.55 -2.51
C THR A 5 -93.93 6.92 -3.38
N PHE A 6 -93.64 8.21 -3.49
CA PHE A 6 -92.48 8.74 -4.23
C PHE A 6 -91.25 8.66 -3.27
N ILE A 7 -90.27 7.85 -3.58
CA ILE A 7 -88.95 7.81 -2.88
C ILE A 7 -88.04 8.78 -3.63
N THR A 8 -87.69 9.91 -2.97
CA THR A 8 -86.70 10.85 -3.47
C THR A 8 -85.31 10.34 -3.03
N THR A 9 -84.53 9.85 -3.98
CA THR A 9 -83.12 9.46 -3.74
C THR A 9 -82.24 10.67 -3.78
N PHE A 10 -81.67 11.05 -2.62
CA PHE A 10 -80.72 12.15 -2.48
C PHE A 10 -79.30 11.61 -2.81
N PHE A 11 -78.77 12.03 -4.01
CA PHE A 11 -77.41 11.74 -4.38
C PHE A 11 -76.46 12.69 -3.62
N LEU A 12 -75.81 12.19 -2.57
CA LEU A 12 -74.69 12.86 -1.94
C LEU A 12 -73.47 12.67 -2.88
N SER A 13 -73.13 13.69 -3.63
CA SER A 13 -71.85 13.76 -4.34
C SER A 13 -70.73 14.07 -3.31
N SER A 14 -70.07 13.01 -2.81
CA SER A 14 -68.79 13.16 -2.11
C SER A 14 -67.73 13.64 -3.11
N SER A 15 -67.39 14.92 -3.09
CA SER A 15 -66.15 15.42 -3.72
C SER A 15 -64.96 14.80 -3.02
N LEU A 16 -64.34 13.80 -3.64
CA LEU A 16 -63.02 13.33 -3.29
C LEU A 16 -62.01 14.49 -3.60
N PHE A 17 -61.71 15.26 -2.58
CA PHE A 17 -60.51 16.10 -2.64
C PHE A 17 -59.37 15.11 -2.56
N SER A 18 -58.75 14.81 -3.67
CA SER A 18 -57.39 14.18 -3.69
C SER A 18 -56.43 15.23 -3.12
N GLU A 19 -56.05 15.05 -1.90
CA GLU A 19 -54.94 15.80 -1.31
C GLU A 19 -53.70 15.48 -2.16
N ILE A 20 -53.09 16.49 -2.76
CA ILE A 20 -51.83 16.31 -3.51
C ILE A 20 -50.75 16.02 -2.44
N GLU A 21 -50.41 14.78 -2.27
CA GLU A 21 -49.28 14.38 -1.41
C GLU A 21 -48.00 14.79 -2.12
N ILE A 22 -47.30 15.76 -1.58
CA ILE A 22 -45.99 16.17 -2.07
C ILE A 22 -45.01 15.07 -1.63
N LEU A 23 -44.59 14.23 -2.56
CA LEU A 23 -43.69 13.11 -2.29
C LEU A 23 -42.30 13.56 -1.84
N ASP A 24 -41.75 14.65 -2.46
CA ASP A 24 -40.48 15.24 -2.10
C ASP A 24 -40.35 16.68 -2.66
N ARG A 25 -39.35 17.45 -2.17
CA ARG A 25 -39.09 18.80 -2.64
C ARG A 25 -37.63 18.98 -3.01
N VAL A 26 -37.36 19.75 -4.07
CA VAL A 26 -36.00 20.17 -4.41
C VAL A 26 -35.53 21.18 -3.39
N ALA A 27 -34.47 20.93 -2.69
CA ALA A 27 -33.84 21.81 -1.71
C ALA A 27 -32.73 22.66 -2.35
N VAL A 28 -31.91 22.05 -3.21
CA VAL A 28 -30.78 22.71 -3.87
C VAL A 28 -30.67 22.24 -5.32
N ILE A 29 -30.40 23.16 -6.24
CA ILE A 29 -29.98 22.88 -7.61
C ILE A 29 -28.45 23.05 -7.67
N VAL A 30 -27.76 22.06 -8.22
CA VAL A 30 -26.29 22.07 -8.34
C VAL A 30 -25.93 21.74 -9.79
N ASP A 31 -25.53 22.75 -10.56
CA ASP A 31 -25.34 22.63 -12.02
C ASP A 31 -26.55 21.92 -12.70
N ASP A 32 -26.36 20.71 -13.21
CA ASP A 32 -27.39 19.90 -13.85
C ASP A 32 -28.12 18.94 -12.88
N GLY A 33 -27.74 18.90 -11.60
CA GLY A 33 -28.25 17.98 -10.59
C GLY A 33 -29.17 18.63 -9.55
N LEU A 34 -29.83 17.78 -8.77
CA LEU A 34 -30.81 18.17 -7.77
C LEU A 34 -30.51 17.48 -6.43
N ILE A 35 -30.58 18.25 -5.35
CA ILE A 35 -30.57 17.70 -3.99
C ILE A 35 -31.97 17.84 -3.41
N MET A 36 -32.53 16.72 -2.97
CA MET A 36 -33.88 16.65 -2.44
C MET A 36 -33.90 16.85 -0.90
N GLU A 37 -34.97 17.40 -0.38
CA GLU A 37 -35.12 17.61 1.06
C GLU A 37 -35.09 16.27 1.83
N SER A 38 -35.61 15.20 1.25
CA SER A 38 -35.54 13.87 1.84
C SER A 38 -34.12 13.36 2.01
N GLN A 39 -33.20 13.63 1.05
CA GLN A 39 -31.78 13.29 1.16
C GLN A 39 -31.13 14.03 2.34
N ILE A 40 -31.38 15.35 2.44
CA ILE A 40 -30.84 16.16 3.56
C ILE A 40 -31.33 15.63 4.90
N LYS A 41 -32.63 15.28 5.00
CA LYS A 41 -33.21 14.74 6.24
C LYS A 41 -32.61 13.40 6.62
N ARG A 42 -32.39 12.50 5.66
CA ARG A 42 -31.78 11.20 5.88
C ARG A 42 -30.36 11.35 6.40
N GLU A 43 -29.50 12.08 5.69
CA GLU A 43 -28.11 12.32 6.09
C GLU A 43 -28.00 13.00 7.47
N LEU A 44 -28.89 13.96 7.73
CA LEU A 44 -28.94 14.63 9.03
C LEU A 44 -29.34 13.68 10.16
N ALA A 45 -30.30 12.78 9.92
CA ALA A 45 -30.72 11.78 10.89
C ALA A 45 -29.60 10.80 11.20
N ASP A 46 -28.86 10.37 10.18
CA ASP A 46 -27.71 9.46 10.34
C ASP A 46 -26.55 10.09 11.13
N ILE A 47 -26.28 11.38 10.87
CA ILE A 47 -25.27 12.11 11.64
C ILE A 47 -25.72 12.27 13.09
N ILE A 48 -26.95 12.64 13.34
CA ILE A 48 -27.50 12.76 14.70
C ILE A 48 -27.44 11.44 15.45
N SER A 49 -27.80 10.32 14.79
CA SER A 49 -27.72 8.97 15.36
C SER A 49 -26.31 8.62 15.78
N ARG A 50 -25.30 8.93 14.97
CA ARG A 50 -23.88 8.71 15.29
C ARG A 50 -23.42 9.49 16.52
N TYR A 51 -23.81 10.77 16.65
CA TYR A 51 -23.52 11.58 17.84
C TYR A 51 -24.13 10.95 19.09
N ASP A 52 -25.38 10.45 18.98
CA ASP A 52 -26.09 9.80 20.10
C ASP A 52 -25.44 8.48 20.52
N GLN A 53 -25.07 7.63 19.56
CA GLN A 53 -24.39 6.35 19.82
C GLN A 53 -23.02 6.54 20.48
N GLN A 54 -22.28 7.58 20.09
CA GLN A 54 -20.95 7.90 20.64
C GLN A 54 -21.03 8.72 21.93
N ASN A 55 -22.23 9.14 22.34
CA ASN A 55 -22.46 9.97 23.53
C ASN A 55 -21.67 11.29 23.50
N ILE A 56 -21.52 11.90 22.30
CA ILE A 56 -20.82 13.15 22.06
C ILE A 56 -21.83 14.31 21.99
N PRO A 57 -21.55 15.50 22.58
CA PRO A 57 -22.41 16.67 22.46
C PRO A 57 -22.63 17.07 21.00
N LYS A 58 -23.90 17.22 20.56
CA LYS A 58 -24.26 17.61 19.21
C LYS A 58 -24.11 19.12 19.01
N PRO A 59 -23.58 19.57 17.85
CA PRO A 59 -23.72 20.94 17.39
C PRO A 59 -25.20 21.34 17.21
N ASP A 60 -25.46 22.64 16.99
CA ASP A 60 -26.79 23.09 16.62
C ASP A 60 -27.26 22.41 15.32
N ILE A 61 -28.53 22.03 15.27
CA ILE A 61 -29.13 21.31 14.12
C ILE A 61 -29.02 22.13 12.85
N SER A 62 -29.10 23.46 12.93
CA SER A 62 -28.95 24.35 11.76
C SER A 62 -27.53 24.24 11.18
N VAL A 63 -26.51 24.19 12.03
CA VAL A 63 -25.11 24.03 11.62
C VAL A 63 -24.88 22.67 10.97
N LEU A 64 -25.43 21.60 11.59
CA LEU A 64 -25.34 20.26 11.00
C LEU A 64 -26.04 20.19 9.64
N ARG A 65 -27.21 20.83 9.51
CA ARG A 65 -27.93 20.87 8.23
C ARG A 65 -27.15 21.59 7.13
N GLU A 66 -26.50 22.70 7.45
CA GLU A 66 -25.63 23.43 6.49
C GLU A 66 -24.46 22.54 6.06
N GLN A 67 -23.82 21.85 6.99
CA GLN A 67 -22.72 20.92 6.68
C GLN A 67 -23.18 19.75 5.79
N VAL A 68 -24.35 19.16 6.06
CA VAL A 68 -24.94 18.12 5.24
C VAL A 68 -25.20 18.62 3.82
N ILE A 69 -25.80 19.80 3.69
CA ILE A 69 -26.08 20.39 2.36
C ILE A 69 -24.80 20.59 1.57
N GLU A 70 -23.77 21.17 2.20
CA GLU A 70 -22.49 21.39 1.53
C GLU A 70 -21.81 20.07 1.14
N SER A 71 -21.88 19.04 1.98
CA SER A 71 -21.39 17.69 1.65
C SER A 71 -22.13 17.10 0.45
N LEU A 72 -23.46 17.20 0.41
CA LEU A 72 -24.27 16.69 -0.72
C LEU A 72 -23.99 17.47 -2.02
N ILE A 73 -23.73 18.79 -1.94
CA ILE A 73 -23.33 19.58 -3.10
C ILE A 73 -22.00 19.06 -3.68
N ILE A 74 -21.01 18.86 -2.82
CA ILE A 74 -19.70 18.36 -3.24
C ILE A 74 -19.82 16.92 -3.80
N GLU A 75 -20.65 16.06 -3.20
CA GLU A 75 -20.95 14.73 -3.69
C GLU A 75 -21.54 14.78 -5.10
N GLU A 76 -22.60 15.57 -5.30
CA GLU A 76 -23.28 15.72 -6.58
C GLU A 76 -22.31 16.20 -7.68
N LEU A 77 -21.48 17.21 -7.39
CA LEU A 77 -20.49 17.72 -8.33
C LEU A 77 -19.48 16.65 -8.75
N GLN A 78 -19.04 15.81 -7.83
CA GLN A 78 -18.13 14.70 -8.14
C GLN A 78 -18.83 13.60 -8.99
N LEU A 79 -20.10 13.31 -8.73
CA LEU A 79 -20.87 12.38 -9.53
C LEU A 79 -21.08 12.90 -10.95
N GLN A 80 -21.35 14.17 -11.13
CA GLN A 80 -21.43 14.81 -12.46
C GLN A 80 -20.09 14.72 -13.20
N LEU A 81 -18.97 14.89 -12.50
CA LEU A 81 -17.64 14.68 -13.08
C LEU A 81 -17.44 13.23 -13.50
N ALA A 82 -17.88 12.24 -12.71
CA ALA A 82 -17.84 10.85 -13.10
C ALA A 82 -18.58 10.59 -14.42
N VAL A 83 -19.78 11.17 -14.56
CA VAL A 83 -20.56 11.09 -15.81
C VAL A 83 -19.83 11.76 -16.97
N ARG A 84 -19.30 12.98 -16.76
CA ARG A 84 -18.57 13.77 -17.76
C ARG A 84 -17.32 13.05 -18.27
N TYR A 85 -16.61 12.34 -17.40
CA TYR A 85 -15.43 11.54 -17.76
C TYR A 85 -15.74 10.12 -18.23
N GLY A 86 -17.03 9.75 -18.30
CA GLY A 86 -17.45 8.43 -18.72
C GLY A 86 -17.03 7.30 -17.77
N ILE A 87 -16.81 7.60 -16.49
CA ILE A 87 -16.44 6.61 -15.48
C ILE A 87 -17.66 5.74 -15.18
N LYS A 88 -17.50 4.43 -15.31
CA LYS A 88 -18.56 3.44 -15.08
C LYS A 88 -18.08 2.34 -14.16
N ILE A 89 -19.00 1.74 -13.45
CA ILE A 89 -18.78 0.57 -12.58
C ILE A 89 -19.66 -0.55 -13.08
N SER A 90 -19.06 -1.72 -13.31
CA SER A 90 -19.84 -2.93 -13.66
C SER A 90 -20.53 -3.52 -12.43
N ASP A 91 -21.61 -4.27 -12.65
CA ASP A 91 -22.27 -4.96 -11.54
C ASP A 91 -21.38 -6.04 -10.91
N GLU A 92 -20.47 -6.63 -11.66
CA GLU A 92 -19.48 -7.58 -11.13
C GLU A 92 -18.54 -6.92 -10.13
N GLU A 93 -18.03 -5.74 -10.47
CA GLU A 93 -17.14 -4.98 -9.59
C GLU A 93 -17.87 -4.50 -8.34
N LEU A 94 -19.10 -4.02 -8.50
CA LEU A 94 -19.93 -3.60 -7.37
C LEU A 94 -20.22 -4.78 -6.43
N ASN A 95 -20.59 -5.94 -6.97
CA ASN A 95 -20.83 -7.16 -6.19
C ASN A 95 -19.55 -7.62 -5.45
N ALA A 96 -18.40 -7.60 -6.14
CA ALA A 96 -17.13 -7.94 -5.51
C ALA A 96 -16.77 -6.98 -4.36
N THR A 97 -17.06 -5.69 -4.52
CA THR A 97 -16.84 -4.70 -3.45
C THR A 97 -17.76 -4.92 -2.27
N ILE A 98 -19.06 -5.17 -2.50
CA ILE A 98 -20.02 -5.46 -1.43
C ILE A 98 -19.66 -6.76 -0.71
N SER A 99 -19.25 -7.81 -1.44
CA SER A 99 -18.77 -9.06 -0.82
C SER A 99 -17.56 -8.84 0.09
N ARG A 100 -16.64 -7.95 -0.31
CA ARG A 100 -15.49 -7.57 0.52
C ARG A 100 -15.91 -6.78 1.76
N ILE A 101 -16.87 -5.86 1.63
CA ILE A 101 -17.44 -5.14 2.78
C ILE A 101 -18.06 -6.14 3.77
N ALA A 102 -18.86 -7.09 3.28
CA ALA A 102 -19.45 -8.14 4.11
C ALA A 102 -18.37 -8.95 4.84
N ALA A 103 -17.36 -9.44 4.12
CA ALA A 103 -16.25 -10.21 4.68
C ALA A 103 -15.44 -9.44 5.74
N ASN A 104 -15.17 -8.15 5.50
CA ASN A 104 -14.47 -7.28 6.45
C ASN A 104 -15.27 -7.06 7.76
N ASN A 105 -16.61 -7.21 7.70
CA ASN A 105 -17.50 -7.16 8.85
C ASN A 105 -17.81 -8.56 9.42
N ASN A 106 -17.12 -9.60 8.96
CA ASN A 106 -17.28 -10.99 9.36
C ASN A 106 -18.68 -11.59 9.05
N TYR A 107 -19.31 -11.16 7.96
CA TYR A 107 -20.58 -11.70 7.49
C TYR A 107 -20.38 -12.48 6.17
N ALA A 108 -21.17 -13.56 5.99
CA ALA A 108 -21.44 -14.07 4.65
C ALA A 108 -22.31 -13.07 3.88
N LEU A 109 -22.26 -13.07 2.54
CA LEU A 109 -22.95 -12.05 1.74
C LEU A 109 -24.46 -12.04 1.98
N GLU A 110 -25.11 -13.21 2.06
CA GLU A 110 -26.55 -13.32 2.31
C GLU A 110 -26.95 -12.80 3.69
N GLU A 111 -26.12 -13.07 4.70
CA GLU A 111 -26.33 -12.57 6.09
C GLU A 111 -26.15 -11.05 6.12
N PHE A 112 -25.17 -10.52 5.39
CA PHE A 112 -24.94 -9.09 5.28
C PHE A 112 -26.10 -8.36 4.61
N ILE A 113 -26.66 -8.93 3.53
CA ILE A 113 -27.86 -8.37 2.87
C ILE A 113 -29.03 -8.29 3.87
N SER A 114 -29.30 -9.36 4.62
CA SER A 114 -30.36 -9.38 5.61
C SER A 114 -30.13 -8.36 6.73
N PHE A 115 -28.88 -8.24 7.18
CA PHE A 115 -28.49 -7.23 8.17
C PHE A 115 -28.76 -5.80 7.67
N VAL A 116 -28.37 -5.48 6.44
CA VAL A 116 -28.60 -4.15 5.84
C VAL A 116 -30.10 -3.85 5.71
N GLU A 117 -30.91 -4.83 5.31
CA GLU A 117 -32.38 -4.67 5.20
C GLU A 117 -33.04 -4.44 6.57
N GLU A 118 -32.55 -5.07 7.62
CA GLU A 118 -33.04 -4.88 8.99
C GLU A 118 -32.60 -3.53 9.60
N ASP A 119 -31.36 -3.10 9.34
CA ASP A 119 -30.78 -1.89 9.92
C ASP A 119 -31.20 -0.62 9.17
N SER A 120 -31.02 -0.58 7.84
CA SER A 120 -31.23 0.61 7.00
C SER A 120 -32.47 0.55 6.10
N GLY A 121 -33.16 -0.57 6.09
CA GLY A 121 -34.45 -0.76 5.41
C GLY A 121 -34.37 -1.03 3.91
N SER A 122 -33.21 -0.85 3.24
CA SER A 122 -33.12 -1.03 1.80
C SER A 122 -31.71 -1.41 1.34
N TYR A 123 -31.54 -2.67 0.97
CA TYR A 123 -30.30 -3.13 0.32
C TYR A 123 -30.05 -2.46 -1.06
N VAL A 124 -31.14 -2.08 -1.76
CA VAL A 124 -31.03 -1.40 -3.05
C VAL A 124 -30.38 -0.01 -2.87
N ASP A 125 -30.81 0.75 -1.86
CA ASP A 125 -30.23 2.07 -1.58
C ASP A 125 -28.77 1.95 -1.11
N PHE A 126 -28.47 1.00 -0.23
CA PHE A 126 -27.11 0.69 0.19
C PHE A 126 -26.20 0.37 -1.03
N ARG A 127 -26.69 -0.44 -1.96
CA ARG A 127 -25.97 -0.80 -3.18
C ARG A 127 -25.65 0.43 -4.04
N GLU A 128 -26.62 1.34 -4.19
CA GLU A 128 -26.42 2.59 -4.95
C GLU A 128 -25.46 3.55 -4.21
N ASP A 129 -25.51 3.62 -2.90
CA ASP A 129 -24.56 4.43 -2.12
C ASP A 129 -23.12 3.89 -2.24
N VAL A 130 -22.93 2.57 -2.21
CA VAL A 130 -21.61 1.95 -2.51
C VAL A 130 -21.16 2.30 -3.93
N ARG A 131 -22.07 2.27 -4.92
CA ARG A 131 -21.76 2.64 -6.31
C ARG A 131 -21.28 4.09 -6.40
N LYS A 132 -21.98 5.03 -5.77
CA LYS A 132 -21.59 6.44 -5.71
C LYS A 132 -20.21 6.63 -5.08
N GLN A 133 -19.96 5.98 -3.95
CA GLN A 133 -18.66 6.05 -3.28
C GLN A 133 -17.51 5.59 -4.17
N ILE A 134 -17.67 4.48 -4.91
CA ILE A 134 -16.66 4.00 -5.86
C ILE A 134 -16.44 5.01 -6.99
N LEU A 135 -17.52 5.59 -7.55
CA LEU A 135 -17.43 6.61 -8.60
C LEU A 135 -16.64 7.84 -8.11
N ILE A 136 -17.00 8.35 -6.95
CA ILE A 136 -16.33 9.51 -6.30
C ILE A 136 -14.84 9.20 -6.08
N GLN A 137 -14.53 8.04 -5.51
CA GLN A 137 -13.15 7.63 -5.29
C GLN A 137 -12.33 7.55 -6.59
N ARG A 138 -12.95 7.11 -7.70
CA ARG A 138 -12.29 7.08 -9.01
C ARG A 138 -12.04 8.48 -9.56
N VAL A 139 -13.02 9.39 -9.43
CA VAL A 139 -12.86 10.79 -9.81
C VAL A 139 -11.71 11.42 -9.02
N GLN A 140 -11.71 11.25 -7.71
CA GLN A 140 -10.66 11.78 -6.82
C GLN A 140 -9.29 11.25 -7.21
N ARG A 141 -9.13 9.91 -7.31
CA ARG A 141 -7.85 9.29 -7.68
C ARG A 141 -7.36 9.75 -9.06
N GLY A 142 -8.24 9.81 -10.04
CA GLY A 142 -7.88 10.21 -11.41
C GLY A 142 -7.49 11.67 -11.51
N ARG A 143 -8.17 12.56 -10.79
CA ARG A 143 -7.95 14.00 -10.86
C ARG A 143 -6.82 14.47 -9.94
N VAL A 144 -6.84 14.02 -8.68
CA VAL A 144 -5.85 14.42 -7.68
C VAL A 144 -4.55 13.67 -7.85
N GLY A 145 -4.62 12.33 -8.10
CA GLY A 145 -3.42 11.52 -8.22
C GLY A 145 -2.50 11.92 -9.38
N ALA A 146 -3.06 12.51 -10.44
CA ALA A 146 -2.28 13.01 -11.58
C ALA A 146 -1.49 14.30 -11.26
N GLU A 147 -1.90 15.05 -10.24
CA GLU A 147 -1.28 16.31 -9.82
C GLU A 147 -0.21 16.11 -8.72
N ILE A 148 -0.16 14.91 -8.13
CA ILE A 148 0.81 14.62 -7.06
C ILE A 148 2.16 14.28 -7.67
N ASP A 149 3.13 15.14 -7.42
CA ASP A 149 4.55 14.88 -7.68
C ASP A 149 5.32 14.88 -6.35
N ILE A 150 6.06 13.81 -6.10
CA ILE A 150 6.96 13.66 -4.95
C ILE A 150 8.37 13.58 -5.47
N THR A 151 9.10 14.69 -5.38
CA THR A 151 10.50 14.72 -5.80
C THR A 151 11.39 13.95 -4.84
N GLU A 152 12.50 13.40 -5.34
CA GLU A 152 13.50 12.71 -4.50
C GLU A 152 14.01 13.60 -3.35
N LYS A 153 14.20 14.89 -3.61
CA LYS A 153 14.63 15.86 -2.60
C LYS A 153 13.59 16.04 -1.49
N GLU A 154 12.34 16.14 -1.86
CA GLU A 154 11.23 16.28 -0.89
C GLU A 154 11.11 15.00 -0.04
N PHE A 155 11.17 13.85 -0.67
CA PHE A 155 11.11 12.57 0.03
C PHE A 155 12.32 12.37 0.97
N ALA A 156 13.53 12.72 0.53
CA ALA A 156 14.70 12.67 1.38
C ALA A 156 14.57 13.58 2.62
N ALA A 157 14.08 14.83 2.42
CA ALA A 157 13.82 15.74 3.53
C ALA A 157 12.73 15.20 4.49
N PHE A 158 11.69 14.58 3.94
CA PHE A 158 10.64 13.95 4.74
C PHE A 158 11.19 12.82 5.62
N LEU A 159 12.05 11.97 5.06
CA LEU A 159 12.70 10.87 5.81
C LEU A 159 13.59 11.37 6.96
N GLU A 160 14.16 12.58 6.83
CA GLU A 160 15.05 13.15 7.85
C GLU A 160 14.30 13.88 8.98
N THR A 161 13.18 14.52 8.64
CA THR A 161 12.54 15.51 9.53
C THR A 161 11.24 15.05 10.15
N ASN A 162 10.62 13.96 9.66
CA ASN A 162 9.29 13.57 10.12
C ASN A 162 9.34 12.67 11.37
N GLU A 163 8.88 13.21 12.50
CA GLU A 163 8.80 12.47 13.76
C GLU A 163 7.85 11.26 13.70
N SER A 164 6.83 11.27 12.82
CA SER A 164 5.90 10.13 12.70
C SER A 164 6.60 8.87 12.19
N LEU A 165 7.73 8.99 11.49
CA LEU A 165 8.53 7.85 11.06
C LEU A 165 9.26 7.15 12.21
N ARG A 166 9.32 7.77 13.37
CA ARG A 166 9.92 7.17 14.56
C ARG A 166 9.25 5.83 14.93
N GLU A 167 7.94 5.74 14.76
CA GLU A 167 7.20 4.51 15.04
C GLU A 167 7.60 3.36 14.10
N LEU A 168 8.04 3.69 12.88
CA LEU A 168 8.44 2.71 11.87
C LEU A 168 9.85 2.17 12.11
N GLU A 169 10.74 2.97 12.71
CA GLU A 169 12.14 2.58 12.94
C GLU A 169 12.25 1.42 13.94
N PRO A 170 13.13 0.45 13.67
CA PRO A 170 13.30 -0.70 14.55
C PRO A 170 14.00 -0.35 15.86
N ASP A 171 13.74 -1.13 16.90
CA ASP A 171 14.62 -1.22 18.04
C ASP A 171 15.86 -2.03 17.65
N LEU A 172 17.03 -1.55 18.04
CA LEU A 172 18.33 -2.16 17.80
C LEU A 172 18.92 -2.75 19.07
N LEU A 173 19.48 -3.93 18.96
CA LEU A 173 20.34 -4.51 20.00
C LEU A 173 21.80 -4.27 19.62
N ILE A 174 22.48 -3.45 20.40
CA ILE A 174 23.85 -3.00 20.11
C ILE A 174 24.83 -3.62 21.09
N ARG A 175 25.96 -4.12 20.58
CA ARG A 175 27.14 -4.45 21.38
C ARG A 175 28.17 -3.34 21.22
N GLN A 176 28.80 -2.91 22.31
CA GLN A 176 29.73 -1.80 22.34
C GLN A 176 31.11 -2.22 22.84
N ILE A 177 32.16 -1.79 22.15
CA ILE A 177 33.53 -1.78 22.67
C ILE A 177 33.92 -0.32 22.97
N LEU A 178 34.41 -0.05 24.14
CA LEU A 178 34.96 1.24 24.53
C LEU A 178 36.43 1.07 24.96
N VAL A 179 37.32 1.81 24.32
CA VAL A 179 38.74 1.87 24.69
C VAL A 179 39.24 3.33 24.77
N GLN A 180 40.32 3.57 25.47
CA GLN A 180 40.81 4.94 25.71
C GLN A 180 41.71 5.45 24.57
N ASN A 181 42.34 4.54 23.81
CA ASN A 181 43.36 4.85 22.80
C ASN A 181 42.82 4.62 21.39
N GLU A 182 43.13 5.56 20.48
CA GLU A 182 42.71 5.52 19.07
C GLU A 182 43.33 4.33 18.33
N ASP A 183 44.66 4.15 18.50
CA ASP A 183 45.40 3.07 17.84
C ASP A 183 44.80 1.68 18.23
N LYS A 184 44.42 1.56 19.53
CA LYS A 184 43.80 0.33 20.02
C LYS A 184 42.39 0.12 19.43
N ALA A 185 41.62 1.19 19.27
CA ALA A 185 40.32 1.10 18.66
C ALA A 185 40.41 0.68 17.17
N GLN A 186 41.39 1.26 16.47
CA GLN A 186 41.69 0.93 15.10
C GLN A 186 42.16 -0.54 14.95
N GLU A 187 43.06 -0.99 15.81
CA GLU A 187 43.51 -2.39 15.86
C GLU A 187 42.34 -3.38 16.06
N ILE A 188 41.40 -3.05 16.96
CA ILE A 188 40.22 -3.86 17.24
C ILE A 188 39.31 -3.89 16.01
N TYR A 189 39.05 -2.74 15.40
CA TYR A 189 38.25 -2.65 14.21
C TYR A 189 38.80 -3.53 13.04
N GLU A 190 40.12 -3.44 12.80
CA GLU A 190 40.79 -4.24 11.76
C GLU A 190 40.72 -5.74 12.06
N LYS A 191 40.85 -6.15 13.33
CA LYS A 191 40.67 -7.55 13.73
C LYS A 191 39.26 -8.05 13.46
N VAL A 192 38.25 -7.24 13.75
CA VAL A 192 36.84 -7.60 13.44
C VAL A 192 36.64 -7.74 11.93
N GLN A 193 37.17 -6.79 11.15
CA GLN A 193 37.10 -6.85 9.67
C GLN A 193 37.82 -8.10 9.11
N SER A 194 38.83 -8.59 9.84
CA SER A 194 39.55 -9.84 9.49
C SER A 194 38.89 -11.11 10.03
N GLY A 195 37.65 -11.01 10.59
CA GLY A 195 36.88 -12.17 11.06
C GLY A 195 37.00 -12.51 12.54
N ALA A 196 37.68 -11.69 13.36
CA ALA A 196 37.70 -11.92 14.79
C ALA A 196 36.33 -11.69 15.44
N SER A 197 35.99 -12.47 16.44
CA SER A 197 34.73 -12.36 17.18
C SER A 197 34.63 -11.02 17.91
N PHE A 198 33.66 -10.17 17.51
CA PHE A 198 33.38 -8.90 18.19
C PHE A 198 33.04 -9.11 19.67
N GLU A 199 32.24 -10.13 19.98
CA GLU A 199 31.87 -10.45 21.36
C GLU A 199 33.09 -10.78 22.21
N SER A 200 33.99 -11.62 21.71
CA SER A 200 35.22 -11.97 22.44
C SER A 200 36.11 -10.72 22.71
N LEU A 201 36.23 -9.84 21.71
CA LEU A 201 36.97 -8.59 21.84
C LEU A 201 36.25 -7.64 22.82
N ALA A 202 34.92 -7.56 22.79
CA ALA A 202 34.14 -6.74 23.71
C ALA A 202 34.31 -7.18 25.18
N ILE A 203 34.35 -8.49 25.44
CA ILE A 203 34.55 -9.05 26.76
C ILE A 203 36.01 -8.77 27.28
N ASN A 204 36.98 -8.94 26.41
CA ASN A 204 38.38 -8.91 26.81
C ASN A 204 38.97 -7.47 26.86
N GLU A 205 38.66 -6.65 25.87
CA GLU A 205 39.34 -5.36 25.62
C GLU A 205 38.50 -4.15 26.03
N SER A 206 37.18 -4.26 26.16
CA SER A 206 36.32 -3.12 26.46
C SER A 206 36.47 -2.66 27.95
N THR A 207 36.43 -1.35 28.15
CA THR A 207 36.37 -0.69 29.45
C THR A 207 35.01 -0.18 29.84
N ASN A 208 33.95 -0.45 29.03
CA ASN A 208 32.60 0.06 29.23
C ASN A 208 31.89 -0.57 30.44
N THR A 209 30.85 0.11 30.95
CA THR A 209 30.06 -0.34 32.11
C THR A 209 29.16 -1.55 31.76
N TYR A 210 28.91 -1.82 30.48
CA TYR A 210 28.10 -2.94 30.01
C TYR A 210 28.85 -4.28 29.95
N LYS A 211 30.14 -4.29 30.33
CA LYS A 211 30.98 -5.50 30.32
C LYS A 211 30.34 -6.68 31.05
N LYS A 212 29.56 -6.43 32.11
CA LYS A 212 28.83 -7.45 32.89
C LYS A 212 27.75 -8.17 32.07
N ASN A 213 27.20 -7.53 31.01
CA ASN A 213 26.22 -8.08 30.09
C ASN A 213 26.86 -8.34 28.73
N ASN A 214 28.08 -8.89 28.69
CA ASN A 214 28.83 -9.13 27.46
C ASN A 214 28.90 -7.90 26.54
N SER A 215 28.90 -6.70 27.13
CA SER A 215 28.89 -5.40 26.43
C SER A 215 27.65 -5.13 25.56
N LEU A 216 26.56 -5.89 25.74
CA LEU A 216 25.26 -5.59 25.14
C LEU A 216 24.57 -4.42 25.80
N MET A 217 24.04 -3.52 25.00
CA MET A 217 23.15 -2.43 25.43
C MET A 217 21.70 -2.92 25.49
N GLU A 218 20.82 -2.11 26.09
CA GLU A 218 19.38 -2.36 26.04
C GLU A 218 18.84 -2.06 24.63
N TRP A 219 17.72 -2.70 24.29
CA TRP A 219 17.00 -2.42 23.06
C TRP A 219 16.56 -0.97 22.98
N LYS A 220 16.96 -0.26 21.91
CA LYS A 220 16.60 1.16 21.68
C LYS A 220 16.56 1.45 20.19
N LYS A 221 15.70 2.39 19.82
CA LYS A 221 15.75 2.99 18.48
C LYS A 221 17.06 3.80 18.33
N ALA A 222 17.58 3.86 17.12
CA ALA A 222 18.82 4.62 16.86
C ALA A 222 18.69 6.08 17.34
N MET A 223 17.55 6.72 17.10
CA MET A 223 17.29 8.11 17.49
C MET A 223 17.22 8.35 19.01
N ASP A 224 17.02 7.32 19.81
CA ASP A 224 17.02 7.41 21.29
C ASP A 224 18.42 7.23 21.89
N MET A 225 19.43 7.07 21.05
CA MET A 225 20.84 6.98 21.42
C MET A 225 21.53 8.34 21.27
N PRO A 226 22.71 8.53 21.87
CA PRO A 226 23.53 9.72 21.63
C PRO A 226 23.72 9.94 20.11
N ASN A 227 23.67 11.18 19.63
CA ASN A 227 23.79 11.52 18.21
C ASN A 227 24.99 10.87 17.51
N LEU A 228 26.12 10.77 18.23
CA LEU A 228 27.33 10.09 17.71
C LEU A 228 27.04 8.63 17.32
N PHE A 229 26.26 7.90 18.13
CA PHE A 229 25.90 6.52 17.88
C PHE A 229 24.80 6.46 16.82
N ALA A 230 23.74 7.25 16.99
CA ALA A 230 22.64 7.31 16.06
C ALA A 230 23.11 7.51 14.63
N THR A 231 23.99 8.49 14.40
CA THR A 231 24.54 8.77 13.06
C THR A 231 25.31 7.58 12.46
N ALA A 232 26.02 6.83 13.30
CA ALA A 232 26.86 5.73 12.83
C ALA A 232 26.07 4.46 12.50
N ILE A 233 24.96 4.20 13.23
CA ILE A 233 24.23 2.92 13.11
C ILE A 233 22.85 3.05 12.49
N ASN A 234 22.35 4.27 12.25
CA ASN A 234 21.03 4.50 11.70
C ASN A 234 20.90 3.79 10.34
N ARG A 235 19.86 2.99 10.18
CA ARG A 235 19.54 2.25 8.95
C ARG A 235 20.64 1.31 8.44
N GLN A 236 21.56 0.89 9.32
CA GLN A 236 22.56 -0.12 8.99
C GLN A 236 22.00 -1.53 9.20
N PRO A 237 22.48 -2.55 8.46
CA PRO A 237 22.02 -3.93 8.60
C PRO A 237 22.50 -4.58 9.92
N VAL A 238 21.87 -5.69 10.29
CA VAL A 238 22.39 -6.58 11.35
C VAL A 238 23.79 -7.07 10.95
N GLY A 239 24.69 -7.15 11.90
CA GLY A 239 26.10 -7.47 11.68
C GLY A 239 26.98 -6.27 11.35
N PHE A 240 26.42 -5.10 11.04
CA PHE A 240 27.21 -3.88 10.81
C PHE A 240 28.09 -3.54 12.00
N VAL A 241 29.34 -3.17 11.71
CA VAL A 241 30.34 -2.70 12.69
C VAL A 241 30.78 -1.29 12.33
N SER A 242 30.60 -0.33 13.24
CA SER A 242 31.02 1.06 13.04
C SER A 242 32.55 1.19 13.03
N GLN A 243 33.06 2.20 12.33
CA GLN A 243 34.41 2.68 12.57
C GLN A 243 34.55 3.20 14.02
N PRO A 244 35.80 3.38 14.57
CA PRO A 244 35.99 3.96 15.86
C PRO A 244 35.36 5.37 15.96
N LEU A 245 34.51 5.58 16.97
CA LEU A 245 33.75 6.82 17.19
C LEU A 245 34.35 7.52 18.42
N LYS A 246 34.89 8.72 18.26
CA LYS A 246 35.51 9.48 19.36
C LYS A 246 34.47 10.20 20.20
N SER A 247 34.55 10.04 21.54
CA SER A 247 33.75 10.77 22.51
C SER A 247 34.64 11.28 23.70
N GLY A 248 34.00 11.96 24.64
CA GLY A 248 34.66 12.33 25.88
C GLY A 248 35.06 11.15 26.79
N ALA A 249 34.46 9.97 26.59
CA ALA A 249 34.74 8.75 27.34
C ALA A 249 35.82 7.86 26.66
N GLY A 250 36.26 8.19 25.46
CA GLY A 250 37.19 7.40 24.66
C GLY A 250 36.67 7.10 23.26
N TYR A 251 37.08 5.97 22.70
CA TYR A 251 36.73 5.51 21.37
C TYR A 251 35.76 4.34 21.46
N HIS A 252 34.62 4.45 20.77
CA HIS A 252 33.57 3.46 20.72
C HIS A 252 33.57 2.74 19.40
N ILE A 253 33.40 1.43 19.42
CA ILE A 253 33.06 0.61 18.23
C ILE A 253 31.73 -0.07 18.53
N LEU A 254 30.77 0.08 17.62
CA LEU A 254 29.42 -0.43 17.79
C LEU A 254 29.16 -1.55 16.79
N LYS A 255 28.51 -2.61 17.24
CA LYS A 255 28.00 -3.67 16.35
C LYS A 255 26.50 -3.82 16.55
N ILE A 256 25.74 -3.85 15.47
CA ILE A 256 24.34 -4.22 15.51
C ILE A 256 24.25 -5.74 15.60
N GLU A 257 23.77 -6.25 16.73
CA GLU A 257 23.61 -7.68 16.93
C GLU A 257 22.26 -8.17 16.43
N ASP A 258 21.22 -7.37 16.58
CA ASP A 258 19.86 -7.76 16.18
C ASP A 258 18.94 -6.53 16.03
N LYS A 259 17.79 -6.71 15.39
CA LYS A 259 16.72 -5.74 15.19
C LYS A 259 15.37 -6.37 15.53
N LYS A 260 14.42 -5.57 16.01
CA LYS A 260 13.02 -5.96 16.15
C LYS A 260 12.09 -4.78 15.87
N GLY A 261 10.90 -5.05 15.35
CA GLY A 261 9.88 -4.05 15.01
C GLY A 261 8.92 -4.58 13.97
N ALA A 262 7.84 -3.83 13.72
CA ALA A 262 6.78 -4.25 12.79
C ALA A 262 7.26 -4.34 11.33
N PHE A 263 8.31 -3.61 10.97
CA PHE A 263 8.87 -3.57 9.61
C PHE A 263 10.20 -4.33 9.49
N VAL A 264 10.58 -5.11 10.52
CA VAL A 264 11.78 -5.94 10.44
C VAL A 264 11.42 -7.24 9.73
N GLU A 265 11.90 -7.35 8.50
CA GLU A 265 11.66 -8.50 7.63
C GLU A 265 12.92 -8.85 6.86
N TYR A 266 13.15 -10.13 6.67
CA TYR A 266 14.27 -10.68 5.92
C TYR A 266 13.74 -11.56 4.81
N GLU A 267 14.34 -11.42 3.63
CA GLU A 267 13.97 -12.19 2.45
C GLU A 267 15.18 -12.97 1.92
N ASP A 268 14.99 -14.25 1.65
CA ASP A 268 15.97 -15.01 0.91
C ASP A 268 15.92 -14.61 -0.56
N GLN A 269 17.05 -14.15 -1.10
CA GLN A 269 17.18 -13.67 -2.47
C GLN A 269 18.27 -14.46 -3.22
N TRP A 270 18.05 -14.61 -4.51
CA TRP A 270 18.93 -15.28 -5.45
C TRP A 270 19.42 -14.28 -6.51
N LEU A 271 20.72 -14.26 -6.76
CA LEU A 271 21.31 -13.61 -7.92
C LEU A 271 21.43 -14.66 -9.01
N ALA A 272 20.64 -14.53 -10.06
CA ALA A 272 20.59 -15.52 -11.14
C ALA A 272 20.79 -14.88 -12.51
N ARG A 273 21.22 -15.72 -13.46
CA ARG A 273 21.24 -15.43 -14.89
C ARG A 273 20.65 -16.57 -15.67
N HIS A 274 20.05 -16.28 -16.83
CA HIS A 274 19.40 -17.31 -17.65
C HIS A 274 19.56 -17.09 -19.15
N ILE A 275 19.25 -18.11 -19.92
CA ILE A 275 19.08 -18.05 -21.37
C ILE A 275 17.69 -18.62 -21.70
N LEU A 276 16.91 -17.86 -22.46
CA LEU A 276 15.59 -18.21 -22.96
C LEU A 276 15.64 -18.43 -24.48
N LEU A 277 15.05 -19.53 -24.94
CA LEU A 277 14.68 -19.71 -26.34
C LEU A 277 13.18 -20.02 -26.46
N THR A 278 12.51 -19.35 -27.38
CA THR A 278 11.07 -19.48 -27.60
C THR A 278 10.81 -20.32 -28.86
N PRO A 279 9.97 -21.36 -28.79
CA PRO A 279 9.54 -22.10 -29.98
C PRO A 279 8.83 -21.21 -30.99
N SER A 280 8.98 -21.51 -32.28
CA SER A 280 8.36 -20.74 -33.36
C SER A 280 7.86 -21.67 -34.49
N THR A 281 7.23 -21.12 -35.50
CA THR A 281 6.75 -21.87 -36.67
C THR A 281 7.87 -22.55 -37.48
N ILE A 282 9.10 -22.06 -37.35
CA ILE A 282 10.30 -22.60 -38.04
C ILE A 282 11.24 -23.38 -37.10
N ARG A 283 11.03 -23.27 -35.79
CA ARG A 283 11.82 -23.93 -34.75
C ARG A 283 10.83 -24.51 -33.71
N ASP A 284 10.50 -25.79 -33.86
CA ASP A 284 9.60 -26.47 -32.95
C ASP A 284 10.23 -26.71 -31.55
N ASN A 285 9.46 -27.28 -30.64
CA ASN A 285 9.93 -27.55 -29.28
C ASN A 285 11.19 -28.39 -29.21
N ASP A 286 11.28 -29.46 -30.01
CA ASP A 286 12.43 -30.38 -29.98
C ASP A 286 13.69 -29.69 -30.56
N ALA A 287 13.54 -28.93 -31.63
CA ALA A 287 14.64 -28.15 -32.19
C ALA A 287 15.08 -27.04 -31.24
N THR A 288 14.15 -26.40 -30.54
CA THR A 288 14.45 -25.35 -29.54
C THR A 288 15.23 -25.92 -28.34
N LYS A 289 14.77 -27.05 -27.80
CA LYS A 289 15.48 -27.74 -26.71
C LYS A 289 16.88 -28.17 -27.13
N LYS A 290 17.02 -28.71 -28.33
CA LYS A 290 18.30 -29.15 -28.84
C LYS A 290 19.29 -27.99 -28.99
N GLU A 291 18.83 -26.89 -29.57
CA GLU A 291 19.66 -25.66 -29.69
C GLU A 291 20.06 -25.13 -28.32
N LEU A 292 19.12 -25.10 -27.37
CA LEU A 292 19.39 -24.62 -26.01
C LEU A 292 20.39 -25.55 -25.28
N GLU A 293 20.32 -26.88 -25.49
CA GLU A 293 21.27 -27.81 -24.93
C GLU A 293 22.69 -27.64 -25.54
N GLU A 294 22.78 -27.36 -26.84
CA GLU A 294 24.05 -27.05 -27.48
C GLU A 294 24.70 -25.79 -26.91
N ILE A 295 23.90 -24.76 -26.57
CA ILE A 295 24.37 -23.53 -25.92
C ILE A 295 24.81 -23.83 -24.47
N ARG A 296 23.99 -24.56 -23.73
CA ARG A 296 24.30 -25.01 -22.36
C ARG A 296 25.59 -25.77 -22.29
N GLN A 297 25.81 -26.72 -23.21
CA GLN A 297 27.02 -27.52 -23.27
C GLN A 297 28.29 -26.68 -23.53
N LYS A 298 28.20 -25.65 -24.39
CA LYS A 298 29.32 -24.71 -24.63
C LYS A 298 29.72 -23.99 -23.35
N ILE A 299 28.74 -23.59 -22.50
CA ILE A 299 29.03 -22.91 -21.23
C ILE A 299 29.70 -23.93 -20.27
N ILE A 300 29.21 -25.17 -20.19
CA ILE A 300 29.81 -26.22 -19.36
C ILE A 300 31.26 -26.48 -19.82
N GLU A 301 31.54 -26.35 -21.10
CA GLU A 301 32.89 -26.48 -21.69
C GLU A 301 33.76 -25.23 -21.48
N GLY A 302 33.24 -24.19 -20.82
CA GLY A 302 34.01 -23.01 -20.39
C GLY A 302 33.85 -21.77 -21.27
N GLN A 303 32.87 -21.74 -22.20
CA GLN A 303 32.55 -20.50 -22.88
C GLN A 303 31.80 -19.54 -21.95
N ASP A 304 31.96 -18.25 -22.18
CA ASP A 304 31.37 -17.21 -21.34
C ASP A 304 29.84 -17.19 -21.42
N PHE A 305 29.18 -17.29 -20.27
CA PHE A 305 27.73 -17.30 -20.18
C PHE A 305 27.12 -16.00 -20.74
N ALA A 306 27.70 -14.85 -20.36
CA ALA A 306 27.16 -13.56 -20.73
C ALA A 306 27.28 -13.32 -22.25
N GLU A 307 28.38 -13.78 -22.86
CA GLU A 307 28.57 -13.70 -24.33
C GLU A 307 27.49 -14.53 -25.03
N LEU A 308 27.28 -15.80 -24.60
CA LEU A 308 26.29 -16.68 -25.21
C LEU A 308 24.84 -16.21 -24.96
N ALA A 309 24.56 -15.64 -23.81
CA ALA A 309 23.26 -15.01 -23.53
C ALA A 309 22.99 -13.81 -24.45
N ASN A 310 23.98 -12.94 -24.63
CA ASN A 310 23.88 -11.79 -25.56
C ASN A 310 23.61 -12.20 -27.01
N ILE A 311 24.19 -13.34 -27.44
CA ILE A 311 24.07 -13.82 -28.83
C ILE A 311 22.76 -14.57 -29.05
N HIS A 312 22.37 -15.41 -28.09
CA HIS A 312 21.34 -16.42 -28.30
C HIS A 312 20.06 -16.20 -27.50
N SER A 313 20.10 -15.53 -26.33
CA SER A 313 18.91 -15.40 -25.49
C SER A 313 17.85 -14.54 -26.16
N GLU A 314 16.63 -15.00 -26.18
CA GLU A 314 15.45 -14.29 -26.70
C GLU A 314 14.69 -13.54 -25.58
N ASP A 315 15.24 -13.51 -24.35
CA ASP A 315 14.68 -12.70 -23.29
C ASP A 315 14.98 -11.20 -23.50
N PRO A 316 13.97 -10.35 -23.75
CA PRO A 316 14.21 -8.94 -24.02
C PRO A 316 14.72 -8.15 -22.80
N GLY A 317 14.49 -8.69 -21.58
CA GLY A 317 14.86 -8.04 -20.33
C GLY A 317 16.32 -8.23 -19.93
N SER A 318 16.87 -9.42 -20.15
CA SER A 318 18.20 -9.78 -19.64
C SER A 318 19.24 -10.13 -20.71
N ALA A 319 18.85 -10.48 -21.93
CA ALA A 319 19.78 -10.94 -22.97
C ALA A 319 20.98 -9.99 -23.16
N LYS A 320 20.72 -8.68 -23.28
CA LYS A 320 21.76 -7.64 -23.47
C LYS A 320 22.62 -7.38 -22.24
N SER A 321 22.21 -7.87 -21.09
CA SER A 321 22.93 -7.81 -19.81
C SER A 321 23.59 -9.15 -19.49
N GLY A 322 23.85 -9.98 -20.50
CA GLY A 322 24.48 -11.29 -20.30
C GLY A 322 23.58 -12.32 -19.62
N GLY A 323 22.28 -12.15 -19.70
CA GLY A 323 21.28 -13.01 -19.06
C GLY A 323 21.03 -12.69 -17.58
N GLU A 324 21.71 -11.69 -17.00
CA GLU A 324 21.57 -11.35 -15.58
C GLU A 324 20.17 -10.81 -15.26
N LEU A 325 19.56 -11.38 -14.21
CA LEU A 325 18.27 -10.99 -13.70
C LEU A 325 18.37 -10.00 -12.53
N GLY A 326 19.47 -10.01 -11.79
CA GLY A 326 19.65 -9.28 -10.55
C GLY A 326 19.23 -10.10 -9.32
N TRP A 327 19.13 -9.44 -8.17
CA TRP A 327 18.69 -10.03 -6.91
C TRP A 327 17.17 -10.04 -6.81
N TYR A 328 16.56 -11.21 -6.66
CA TYR A 328 15.13 -11.36 -6.49
C TYR A 328 14.77 -12.38 -5.41
N GLY A 329 13.69 -12.11 -4.70
CA GLY A 329 13.03 -13.04 -3.78
C GLY A 329 12.03 -13.94 -4.50
N LYS A 330 11.19 -14.62 -3.72
CA LYS A 330 10.10 -15.48 -4.20
C LYS A 330 8.91 -14.63 -4.68
N GLY A 331 8.15 -15.17 -5.63
CA GLY A 331 6.89 -14.59 -6.12
C GLY A 331 7.06 -13.63 -7.31
N VAL A 332 8.25 -13.54 -7.91
CA VAL A 332 8.55 -12.63 -9.03
C VAL A 332 8.51 -13.33 -10.37
N PHE A 333 8.99 -14.57 -10.45
CA PHE A 333 9.09 -15.32 -11.70
C PHE A 333 7.97 -16.36 -11.83
N ALA A 334 7.88 -17.00 -13.00
CA ALA A 334 6.98 -18.14 -13.18
C ALA A 334 7.33 -19.28 -12.21
N GLU A 335 6.33 -20.03 -11.74
CA GLU A 335 6.48 -21.07 -10.71
C GLU A 335 7.54 -22.09 -11.07
N GLU A 336 7.58 -22.51 -12.34
CA GLU A 336 8.55 -23.49 -12.84
C GLU A 336 9.97 -22.93 -12.80
N PHE A 337 10.14 -21.63 -13.09
CA PHE A 337 11.43 -20.93 -13.02
C PHE A 337 11.90 -20.81 -11.58
N GLU A 338 11.05 -20.35 -10.68
CA GLU A 338 11.37 -20.20 -9.25
C GLU A 338 11.74 -21.52 -8.60
N LYS A 339 11.02 -22.56 -8.92
CA LYS A 339 11.32 -23.89 -8.39
C LYS A 339 12.76 -24.32 -8.72
N VAL A 340 13.18 -24.18 -9.97
CA VAL A 340 14.55 -24.52 -10.38
C VAL A 340 15.56 -23.61 -9.70
N MET A 341 15.30 -22.29 -9.66
CA MET A 341 16.18 -21.29 -9.04
C MET A 341 16.42 -21.55 -7.54
N ILE A 342 15.39 -21.99 -6.82
CA ILE A 342 15.48 -22.25 -5.37
C ILE A 342 16.17 -23.59 -5.06
N GLU A 343 15.98 -24.60 -5.92
CA GLU A 343 16.49 -25.96 -5.69
C GLU A 343 17.96 -26.14 -6.12
N ILE A 344 18.48 -25.26 -6.99
CA ILE A 344 19.83 -25.41 -7.53
C ILE A 344 20.88 -24.77 -6.61
N GLU A 345 22.02 -25.45 -6.47
CA GLU A 345 23.18 -24.92 -5.74
C GLU A 345 23.84 -23.76 -6.51
N PRO A 346 24.38 -22.73 -5.82
CA PRO A 346 25.15 -21.68 -6.45
C PRO A 346 26.29 -22.20 -7.33
N ASP A 347 26.66 -21.44 -8.36
CA ASP A 347 27.67 -21.76 -9.37
C ASP A 347 27.36 -23.03 -10.18
N THR A 348 26.08 -23.43 -10.23
CA THR A 348 25.62 -24.61 -10.99
C THR A 348 24.65 -24.17 -12.09
N ILE A 349 24.80 -24.79 -13.28
CA ILE A 349 23.91 -24.59 -14.42
C ILE A 349 22.80 -25.63 -14.37
N SER A 350 21.53 -25.17 -14.39
CA SER A 350 20.37 -26.09 -14.35
C SER A 350 20.25 -26.96 -15.58
N ASP A 351 19.44 -28.00 -15.48
CA ASP A 351 18.88 -28.65 -16.66
C ASP A 351 17.90 -27.70 -17.37
N ILE A 352 17.55 -28.06 -18.62
CA ILE A 352 16.56 -27.31 -19.41
C ILE A 352 15.16 -27.56 -18.84
N PHE A 353 14.41 -26.51 -18.58
CA PHE A 353 13.02 -26.55 -18.15
C PHE A 353 12.14 -25.62 -18.99
N GLU A 354 10.83 -25.83 -18.91
CA GLU A 354 9.83 -25.11 -19.70
C GLU A 354 8.99 -24.21 -18.81
N THR A 355 8.68 -23.00 -19.31
CA THR A 355 7.69 -22.09 -18.76
C THR A 355 6.74 -21.64 -19.85
N GLN A 356 5.74 -20.82 -19.52
CA GLN A 356 4.86 -20.19 -20.51
C GLN A 356 5.59 -19.34 -21.55
N PHE A 357 6.84 -18.93 -21.31
CA PHE A 357 7.64 -18.08 -22.21
C PHE A 357 8.52 -18.90 -23.17
N GLY A 358 8.76 -20.15 -22.89
CA GLY A 358 9.63 -21.03 -23.68
C GLY A 358 10.51 -21.93 -22.83
N PHE A 359 11.67 -22.31 -23.38
CA PHE A 359 12.65 -23.16 -22.72
C PHE A 359 13.80 -22.34 -22.15
N HIS A 360 14.15 -22.66 -20.92
CA HIS A 360 15.20 -21.97 -20.17
C HIS A 360 16.22 -22.96 -19.63
N PHE A 361 17.39 -22.48 -19.38
CA PHE A 361 18.26 -22.91 -18.29
C PHE A 361 18.77 -21.69 -17.55
N LEU A 362 19.12 -21.85 -16.29
CA LEU A 362 19.62 -20.79 -15.43
C LEU A 362 20.86 -21.21 -14.65
N GLU A 363 21.55 -20.23 -14.12
CA GLU A 363 22.62 -20.38 -13.15
C GLU A 363 22.33 -19.42 -11.99
N VAL A 364 22.39 -19.93 -10.75
CA VAL A 364 22.40 -19.09 -9.56
C VAL A 364 23.86 -18.73 -9.25
N ILE A 365 24.16 -17.45 -9.26
CA ILE A 365 25.50 -16.93 -9.01
C ILE A 365 25.78 -16.83 -7.52
N ASP A 366 24.78 -16.38 -6.75
CA ASP A 366 24.91 -16.17 -5.31
C ASP A 366 23.53 -16.18 -4.63
N THR A 367 23.50 -16.36 -3.31
CA THR A 367 22.30 -16.30 -2.48
C THR A 367 22.55 -15.40 -1.27
N ARG A 368 21.52 -14.71 -0.81
CA ARG A 368 21.60 -13.87 0.39
C ARG A 368 20.32 -13.87 1.18
N ASN A 369 20.43 -13.67 2.48
CA ASN A 369 19.30 -13.27 3.32
C ASN A 369 19.32 -11.74 3.45
N TYR A 370 18.42 -11.06 2.73
CA TYR A 370 18.40 -9.61 2.60
C TYR A 370 17.52 -8.97 3.68
N ASP A 371 18.05 -7.94 4.34
CA ASP A 371 17.33 -7.14 5.34
C ASP A 371 16.43 -6.11 4.62
N MET A 372 15.14 -6.44 4.50
CA MET A 372 14.10 -5.61 3.86
C MET A 372 13.68 -4.40 4.69
N THR A 373 14.09 -4.31 5.96
CA THR A 373 13.63 -3.30 6.92
C THR A 373 13.67 -1.88 6.35
N ARG A 374 14.79 -1.52 5.71
CA ARG A 374 14.96 -0.18 5.15
C ARG A 374 14.03 0.12 3.99
N ASP A 375 13.81 -0.86 3.13
CA ASP A 375 12.98 -0.70 1.94
C ASP A 375 11.51 -0.61 2.35
N LEU A 376 11.05 -1.48 3.25
CA LEU A 376 9.69 -1.44 3.82
C LEU A 376 9.39 -0.12 4.55
N ILE A 377 10.36 0.40 5.33
CA ILE A 377 10.19 1.71 5.99
C ILE A 377 10.11 2.84 4.95
N LYS A 378 10.91 2.79 3.88
CA LYS A 378 10.84 3.79 2.80
C LYS A 378 9.51 3.74 2.07
N ASP A 379 9.01 2.55 1.74
CA ASP A 379 7.74 2.37 1.06
C ASP A 379 6.59 2.90 1.92
N GLN A 380 6.60 2.58 3.21
CA GLN A 380 5.61 3.10 4.15
C GLN A 380 5.72 4.63 4.32
N ALA A 381 6.93 5.17 4.39
CA ALA A 381 7.15 6.62 4.47
C ALA A 381 6.68 7.33 3.20
N TYR A 382 6.91 6.73 2.02
CA TYR A 382 6.41 7.26 0.76
C TYR A 382 4.88 7.29 0.74
N GLN A 383 4.24 6.20 1.20
CA GLN A 383 2.78 6.14 1.28
C GLN A 383 2.21 7.22 2.22
N ILE A 384 2.83 7.43 3.40
CA ILE A 384 2.41 8.48 4.35
C ILE A 384 2.53 9.88 3.71
N LEU A 385 3.62 10.14 3.00
CA LEU A 385 3.82 11.42 2.31
C LEU A 385 2.81 11.60 1.16
N TYR A 386 2.58 10.54 0.38
CA TYR A 386 1.61 10.53 -0.71
C TYR A 386 0.20 10.81 -0.19
N ASP A 387 -0.24 10.10 0.85
CA ASP A 387 -1.58 10.26 1.43
C ASP A 387 -1.78 11.70 1.95
N ARG A 388 -0.78 12.28 2.63
CA ARG A 388 -0.83 13.67 3.08
C ARG A 388 -0.97 14.65 1.90
N LYS A 389 -0.17 14.50 0.84
CA LYS A 389 -0.28 15.34 -0.36
C LYS A 389 -1.59 15.14 -1.09
N PHE A 390 -2.09 13.90 -1.09
CA PHE A 390 -3.38 13.58 -1.68
C PHE A 390 -4.51 14.32 -0.95
N ASP A 391 -4.53 14.30 0.38
CA ASP A 391 -5.55 14.98 1.18
C ASP A 391 -5.49 16.50 0.98
N GLU A 392 -4.29 17.10 0.97
CA GLU A 392 -4.10 18.54 0.72
C GLU A 392 -4.60 18.95 -0.68
N GLU A 393 -4.25 18.18 -1.71
CA GLU A 393 -4.66 18.47 -3.09
C GLU A 393 -6.13 18.15 -3.35
N LEU A 394 -6.69 17.13 -2.68
CA LEU A 394 -8.11 16.83 -2.72
C LEU A 394 -8.92 18.01 -2.17
N GLU A 395 -8.53 18.56 -1.02
CA GLU A 395 -9.20 19.72 -0.44
C GLU A 395 -9.17 20.95 -1.38
N ASN A 396 -8.03 21.20 -2.03
CA ASN A 396 -7.88 22.28 -3.02
C ASN A 396 -8.79 22.03 -4.24
N THR A 397 -8.77 20.81 -4.76
CA THR A 397 -9.58 20.39 -5.91
C THR A 397 -11.07 20.52 -5.61
N LEU A 398 -11.54 20.05 -4.44
CA LEU A 398 -12.96 20.15 -4.06
C LEU A 398 -13.39 21.60 -3.87
N ARG A 399 -12.55 22.45 -3.27
CA ARG A 399 -12.82 23.91 -3.18
C ARG A 399 -12.93 24.56 -4.55
N ALA A 400 -12.05 24.21 -5.49
CA ALA A 400 -12.09 24.75 -6.86
C ALA A 400 -13.37 24.32 -7.59
N ILE A 401 -13.72 23.03 -7.55
CA ILE A 401 -14.95 22.51 -8.16
C ILE A 401 -16.18 23.20 -7.58
N ARG A 402 -16.22 23.37 -6.24
CA ARG A 402 -17.32 24.04 -5.56
C ARG A 402 -17.45 25.51 -5.93
N ALA A 403 -16.32 26.22 -6.09
CA ALA A 403 -16.31 27.64 -6.45
C ALA A 403 -16.75 27.90 -7.90
N GLU A 404 -16.56 26.96 -8.81
CA GLU A 404 -16.96 27.04 -10.22
C GLU A 404 -18.43 26.66 -10.45
N ALA A 405 -19.04 25.93 -9.52
CA ALA A 405 -20.37 25.37 -9.66
C ALA A 405 -21.48 26.40 -9.49
N PHE A 406 -22.53 26.29 -10.29
CA PHE A 406 -23.77 26.98 -10.07
C PHE A 406 -24.59 26.30 -8.97
N VAL A 407 -24.91 27.00 -7.90
CA VAL A 407 -25.73 26.49 -6.79
C VAL A 407 -26.87 27.43 -6.46
N GLU A 408 -28.09 26.92 -6.50
CA GLU A 408 -29.30 27.68 -6.17
C GLU A 408 -30.06 26.97 -5.03
N PHE A 409 -30.21 27.64 -3.91
CA PHE A 409 -31.05 27.19 -2.79
C PHE A 409 -32.51 27.52 -3.05
N LYS A 410 -33.39 26.56 -2.87
CA LYS A 410 -34.84 26.78 -2.99
C LYS A 410 -35.44 27.12 -1.63
N GLU A 411 -36.29 28.14 -1.58
CA GLU A 411 -37.07 28.44 -0.38
C GLU A 411 -38.07 27.31 -0.16
N LEU A 412 -37.99 26.69 1.02
CA LEU A 412 -38.90 25.65 1.45
C LEU A 412 -39.97 26.33 2.30
N ASP A 413 -41.08 26.77 1.65
CA ASP A 413 -42.25 27.33 2.32
C ASP A 413 -42.97 26.27 3.20
#